data_30269f3110b9801c7eb141779fe2e717
#
_entry.id   30269f3110b9801c7eb141779fe2e717
#
_cell.length_a   1.000
_cell.length_b   1.000
_cell.length_c   1.000
_cell.angle_alpha   90.00
_cell.angle_beta   90.00
_cell.angle_gamma   90.00
#
_symmetry.space_group_name_H-M   'P 1'
#
loop_
_entity.id
_entity.type
_entity.pdbx_description
1 polymer ?
#
loop_
_entity_poly.entity_id
_entity_poly.type
_entity_poly.pdbx_seq_one_letter_code
_entity_poly.pdbx_strand_id
1 'polypeptide(L)'
;MPHPERARLRMLTTAAAIALCGAGAYSQGDVQPTNDLPNPYQSIAPWGNLPQGRTRGALNAVGIDRDGVSVWIADRCGANPEIPPGASAFAYDSCAGSTLPPVLKFDASGNVVKSFGGGLFIFPHKIYLDRDGNVWVADQRGPNERELAKFPGEKGKGHTVVKFSPDGKVLLTLGKAGVAGNPPDALTEPTSVLVAPGGDIFISEGHSGQAENASPNTVARISKFTKDGKFIKSFGKLGSGPGEFRTPHDLAMDSQGRLFVADRGNMRIQILDQDGKYLAEWKQFSRPSGVYIRNDLIYVADSESNGVAPHPGWKRGIRIGRVKDGSVMYRIPDPLEMQGTSAAEGVAVDAKGNVYGGEVGPRQVAKHVKQ
;
A
#
# COMPACT_ATOMS: atom_id res chain seq x y z
N MET A 1 -80.81 -43.81 13.93
CA MET A 1 -79.70 -43.68 12.99
C MET A 1 -79.26 -42.22 12.98
N PRO A 2 -78.14 -41.86 13.55
CA PRO A 2 -77.55 -40.57 13.29
C PRO A 2 -76.22 -40.75 12.59
N HIS A 3 -75.95 -39.83 11.62
CA HIS A 3 -74.69 -39.68 10.86
C HIS A 3 -73.57 -39.13 11.73
N PRO A 4 -72.27 -39.50 11.48
CA PRO A 4 -71.17 -38.92 12.16
C PRO A 4 -70.69 -37.64 11.45
N GLU A 5 -70.49 -36.61 12.23
CA GLU A 5 -69.80 -35.35 11.82
C GLU A 5 -68.34 -35.56 11.44
N ARG A 6 -67.95 -35.00 10.30
CA ARG A 6 -66.58 -34.94 9.87
C ARG A 6 -65.89 -33.71 10.45
N ALA A 7 -64.92 -33.91 11.37
CA ALA A 7 -64.05 -32.89 11.85
C ALA A 7 -63.04 -32.49 10.72
N ARG A 8 -63.08 -31.23 10.28
CA ARG A 8 -62.10 -30.64 9.38
C ARG A 8 -60.94 -30.11 10.18
N LEU A 9 -59.77 -30.78 10.05
CA LEU A 9 -58.49 -30.33 10.56
C LEU A 9 -57.97 -29.18 9.68
N ARG A 10 -57.92 -27.97 10.23
CA ARG A 10 -57.28 -26.83 9.56
C ARG A 10 -55.75 -26.88 9.83
N MET A 11 -54.97 -27.22 8.82
CA MET A 11 -53.52 -26.99 8.82
C MET A 11 -53.23 -25.49 8.67
N LEU A 12 -52.68 -24.92 9.72
CA LEU A 12 -52.04 -23.60 9.67
C LEU A 12 -50.63 -23.76 9.08
N THR A 13 -50.46 -23.36 7.82
CA THR A 13 -49.17 -23.23 7.21
C THR A 13 -48.59 -21.88 7.61
N THR A 14 -47.63 -21.87 8.53
CA THR A 14 -46.78 -20.71 8.82
C THR A 14 -45.74 -20.58 7.69
N ALA A 15 -45.96 -19.61 6.80
CA ALA A 15 -44.95 -19.20 5.82
C ALA A 15 -43.89 -18.36 6.53
N ALA A 16 -42.71 -18.94 6.73
CA ALA A 16 -41.54 -18.20 7.15
C ALA A 16 -41.02 -17.35 5.96
N ALA A 17 -41.22 -16.05 6.03
CA ALA A 17 -40.62 -15.11 5.07
C ALA A 17 -39.11 -15.01 5.34
N ILE A 18 -38.32 -15.68 4.52
CA ILE A 18 -36.88 -15.46 4.46
C ILE A 18 -36.64 -14.11 3.77
N ALA A 19 -36.32 -13.08 4.56
CA ALA A 19 -35.87 -11.82 4.04
C ALA A 19 -34.45 -12.05 3.41
N LEU A 20 -34.38 -12.24 2.11
CA LEU A 20 -33.12 -12.09 1.35
C LEU A 20 -32.73 -10.60 1.41
N CYS A 21 -31.80 -10.26 2.29
CA CYS A 21 -31.04 -9.03 2.15
C CYS A 21 -30.19 -9.13 0.88
N GLY A 22 -30.76 -8.72 -0.24
CA GLY A 22 -30.03 -8.52 -1.48
C GLY A 22 -28.99 -7.43 -1.24
N ALA A 23 -27.70 -7.81 -1.19
CA ALA A 23 -26.60 -6.87 -1.35
C ALA A 23 -26.71 -6.29 -2.77
N GLY A 24 -27.33 -5.13 -2.88
CA GLY A 24 -27.37 -4.39 -4.13
C GLY A 24 -25.94 -4.07 -4.54
N ALA A 25 -25.49 -4.64 -5.64
CA ALA A 25 -24.28 -4.18 -6.33
C ALA A 25 -24.57 -2.73 -6.78
N TYR A 26 -24.04 -1.76 -6.06
CA TYR A 26 -24.04 -0.38 -6.50
C TYR A 26 -23.14 -0.29 -7.73
N SER A 27 -23.74 -0.21 -8.91
CA SER A 27 -23.10 0.34 -10.08
C SER A 27 -22.81 1.82 -9.76
N GLN A 28 -21.57 2.13 -9.37
CA GLN A 28 -21.15 3.52 -9.23
C GLN A 28 -21.08 4.08 -10.66
N GLY A 29 -22.03 4.97 -11.00
CA GLY A 29 -21.88 5.90 -12.11
C GLY A 29 -20.61 6.75 -11.94
N ASP A 30 -20.27 7.59 -12.89
CA ASP A 30 -19.08 8.45 -12.85
C ASP A 30 -18.97 9.17 -11.50
N VAL A 31 -17.97 8.75 -10.70
CA VAL A 31 -17.78 9.32 -9.37
C VAL A 31 -17.19 10.71 -9.52
N GLN A 32 -17.86 11.70 -8.94
CA GLN A 32 -17.39 13.07 -8.97
C GLN A 32 -16.11 13.24 -8.15
N PRO A 33 -15.14 14.05 -8.65
CA PRO A 33 -13.91 14.32 -7.93
C PRO A 33 -14.13 14.93 -6.54
N THR A 34 -13.49 14.36 -5.53
CA THR A 34 -13.55 14.81 -4.14
C THR A 34 -12.41 15.79 -3.81
N ASN A 35 -12.29 16.87 -4.60
CA ASN A 35 -11.18 17.81 -4.50
C ASN A 35 -11.39 18.93 -3.48
N ASP A 36 -12.63 19.37 -3.29
CA ASP A 36 -12.97 20.59 -2.55
C ASP A 36 -13.45 20.29 -1.11
N LEU A 37 -12.95 19.19 -0.56
CA LEU A 37 -13.24 18.79 0.82
C LEU A 37 -12.38 19.58 1.82
N PRO A 38 -12.88 19.79 3.05
CA PRO A 38 -12.13 20.51 4.08
C PRO A 38 -10.81 19.79 4.41
N ASN A 39 -9.80 20.60 4.77
CA ASN A 39 -8.51 20.13 5.25
C ASN A 39 -8.30 20.56 6.72
N PRO A 40 -8.54 19.68 7.70
CA PRO A 40 -8.29 19.97 9.11
C PRO A 40 -6.85 19.68 9.54
N TYR A 41 -5.87 19.78 8.63
CA TYR A 41 -4.47 19.51 8.92
C TYR A 41 -3.56 20.67 8.54
N GLN A 42 -2.53 20.87 9.35
CA GLN A 42 -1.41 21.76 9.03
C GLN A 42 -0.19 20.92 8.64
N SER A 43 0.40 21.20 7.48
CA SER A 43 1.52 20.44 6.94
C SER A 43 2.87 20.99 7.38
N ILE A 44 3.79 20.08 7.73
CA ILE A 44 5.19 20.33 8.03
C ILE A 44 5.99 19.45 7.06
N ALA A 45 6.72 20.07 6.13
CA ALA A 45 7.55 19.36 5.15
C ALA A 45 8.81 20.20 4.83
N PRO A 46 9.99 19.58 4.77
CA PRO A 46 10.27 18.19 5.16
C PRO A 46 10.18 17.99 6.68
N TRP A 47 9.79 16.76 7.09
CA TRP A 47 9.80 16.33 8.48
C TRP A 47 10.88 15.26 8.73
N GLY A 48 11.47 15.31 9.91
CA GLY A 48 12.49 14.37 10.37
C GLY A 48 13.92 14.80 10.02
N ASN A 49 14.79 14.73 11.03
CA ASN A 49 16.18 15.14 10.97
C ASN A 49 17.04 13.93 10.60
N LEU A 50 17.72 13.97 9.47
CA LEU A 50 18.70 12.95 9.10
C LEU A 50 20.05 13.21 9.78
N PRO A 51 20.89 12.17 10.00
CA PRO A 51 22.26 12.34 10.42
C PRO A 51 23.03 13.27 9.46
N GLN A 52 24.03 13.99 10.00
CA GLN A 52 24.86 14.90 9.22
C GLN A 52 25.48 14.19 8.01
N GLY A 53 25.43 14.83 6.87
CA GLY A 53 25.98 14.31 5.62
C GLY A 53 25.11 13.29 4.88
N ARG A 54 23.95 12.91 5.43
CA ARG A 54 23.00 12.02 4.75
C ARG A 54 21.97 12.81 3.95
N THR A 55 21.83 12.47 2.69
CA THR A 55 20.72 12.94 1.84
C THR A 55 19.57 11.93 1.90
N ARG A 56 18.34 12.41 1.90
CA ARG A 56 17.15 11.53 1.83
C ARG A 56 16.99 11.00 0.41
N GLY A 57 16.75 9.70 0.31
CA GLY A 57 16.27 9.07 -0.91
C GLY A 57 14.78 9.27 -1.12
N ALA A 58 14.31 8.99 -2.33
CA ALA A 58 12.87 8.88 -2.60
C ALA A 58 12.26 7.81 -1.69
N LEU A 59 11.06 8.05 -1.19
CA LEU A 59 10.37 7.09 -0.33
C LEU A 59 8.85 7.15 -0.48
N ASN A 60 8.25 5.99 -0.45
CA ASN A 60 6.82 5.80 -0.21
C ASN A 60 6.60 4.96 1.07
N ALA A 61 7.66 4.35 1.59
CA ALA A 61 7.63 3.47 2.74
C ALA A 61 7.61 4.27 4.05
N VAL A 62 6.44 4.46 4.63
CA VAL A 62 6.24 5.10 5.93
C VAL A 62 5.32 4.23 6.79
N GLY A 63 5.63 4.08 8.08
CA GLY A 63 4.86 3.29 9.03
C GLY A 63 4.96 3.84 10.44
N ILE A 64 3.98 3.54 11.29
CA ILE A 64 3.98 3.96 12.71
C ILE A 64 4.36 2.77 13.57
N ASP A 65 5.28 2.99 14.49
CA ASP A 65 5.66 2.00 15.49
C ASP A 65 4.47 1.66 16.40
N ARG A 66 4.54 0.50 17.05
CA ARG A 66 3.50 0.05 18.00
C ARG A 66 3.35 0.98 19.21
N ASP A 67 4.35 1.84 19.49
CA ASP A 67 4.25 2.88 20.51
C ASP A 67 3.25 3.99 20.13
N GLY A 68 2.80 3.98 18.89
CA GLY A 68 1.81 4.91 18.33
C GLY A 68 2.34 6.30 18.02
N VAL A 69 3.66 6.55 18.17
CA VAL A 69 4.26 7.88 17.98
C VAL A 69 5.52 7.88 17.14
N SER A 70 6.38 6.87 17.28
CA SER A 70 7.60 6.75 16.48
C SER A 70 7.28 6.39 15.04
N VAL A 71 8.03 6.95 14.11
CA VAL A 71 7.82 6.77 12.67
C VAL A 71 8.97 5.96 12.07
N TRP A 72 8.62 4.92 11.34
CA TRP A 72 9.56 4.16 10.54
C TRP A 72 9.46 4.56 9.07
N ILE A 73 10.60 4.61 8.41
CA ILE A 73 10.66 4.75 6.95
C ILE A 73 11.63 3.72 6.36
N ALA A 74 11.47 3.46 5.06
CA ALA A 74 12.52 2.86 4.25
C ALA A 74 12.74 3.74 3.02
N ASP A 75 13.85 4.46 2.96
CA ASP A 75 14.19 5.32 1.84
C ASP A 75 15.12 4.62 0.84
N ARG A 76 15.23 5.17 -0.37
CA ARG A 76 16.09 4.65 -1.43
C ARG A 76 17.53 5.17 -1.30
N CYS A 77 18.02 5.25 -0.06
CA CYS A 77 19.40 5.58 0.35
C CYS A 77 19.90 6.99 0.00
N GLY A 78 19.31 7.72 -0.92
CA GLY A 78 19.79 9.03 -1.35
C GLY A 78 21.20 9.02 -1.94
N ALA A 79 21.69 7.85 -2.36
CA ALA A 79 23.07 7.64 -2.77
C ALA A 79 23.35 8.02 -4.23
N ASN A 80 22.31 8.29 -5.03
CA ASN A 80 22.45 8.71 -6.43
C ASN A 80 22.08 10.19 -6.59
N PRO A 81 23.06 11.11 -6.40
CA PRO A 81 22.81 12.56 -6.56
C PRO A 81 22.64 12.97 -8.03
N GLU A 82 23.12 12.18 -8.97
CA GLU A 82 23.12 12.49 -10.40
C GLU A 82 21.83 12.05 -11.09
N ILE A 83 20.74 12.76 -10.79
CA ILE A 83 19.56 12.66 -11.63
C ILE A 83 19.75 13.62 -12.80
N PRO A 84 19.80 13.13 -14.06
CA PRO A 84 19.91 14.00 -15.21
C PRO A 84 18.80 15.05 -15.21
N PRO A 85 19.07 16.29 -15.64
CA PRO A 85 18.04 17.30 -15.77
C PRO A 85 16.82 16.78 -16.55
N GLY A 86 15.63 16.92 -15.99
CA GLY A 86 14.39 16.44 -16.60
C GLY A 86 14.07 14.94 -16.40
N ALA A 87 14.97 14.16 -15.80
CA ALA A 87 14.71 12.77 -15.49
C ALA A 87 13.93 12.63 -14.18
N SER A 88 13.03 11.63 -14.13
CA SER A 88 12.30 11.31 -12.91
C SER A 88 13.23 10.76 -11.85
N ALA A 89 13.20 11.32 -10.63
CA ALA A 89 13.88 10.77 -9.46
C ALA A 89 13.54 9.28 -9.24
N PHE A 90 12.34 8.87 -9.61
CA PHE A 90 11.87 7.50 -9.54
C PHE A 90 12.75 6.52 -10.31
N ALA A 91 13.19 6.87 -11.51
CA ALA A 91 14.00 5.98 -12.36
C ALA A 91 15.47 5.87 -11.91
N TYR A 92 15.96 6.83 -11.13
CA TYR A 92 17.38 6.98 -10.80
C TYR A 92 17.70 6.76 -9.31
N ASP A 93 16.71 6.78 -8.44
CA ASP A 93 16.95 6.69 -7.01
C ASP A 93 16.78 5.23 -6.54
N SER A 94 17.88 4.67 -6.07
CA SER A 94 17.94 3.30 -5.53
C SER A 94 19.08 3.16 -4.52
N CYS A 95 19.11 2.06 -3.80
CA CYS A 95 20.20 1.71 -2.90
C CYS A 95 21.36 0.97 -3.59
N ALA A 96 21.35 0.82 -4.92
CA ALA A 96 22.43 0.14 -5.63
C ALA A 96 23.78 0.83 -5.36
N GLY A 97 24.78 0.05 -4.94
CA GLY A 97 26.11 0.50 -4.56
C GLY A 97 26.21 1.25 -3.23
N SER A 98 25.10 1.32 -2.46
CA SER A 98 25.07 2.01 -1.17
C SER A 98 25.13 1.02 0.00
N THR A 99 25.93 1.36 1.02
CA THR A 99 25.96 0.68 2.32
C THR A 99 25.14 1.40 3.39
N LEU A 100 24.54 2.56 3.05
CA LEU A 100 23.70 3.32 3.97
C LEU A 100 22.49 2.47 4.41
N PRO A 101 22.13 2.50 5.70
CA PRO A 101 20.95 1.80 6.18
C PRO A 101 19.68 2.51 5.68
N PRO A 102 18.84 1.87 4.82
CA PRO A 102 17.63 2.50 4.30
C PRO A 102 16.50 2.53 5.31
N VAL A 103 16.47 1.61 6.27
CA VAL A 103 15.42 1.54 7.29
C VAL A 103 15.80 2.44 8.46
N LEU A 104 14.97 3.43 8.74
CA LEU A 104 15.18 4.42 9.80
C LEU A 104 13.97 4.51 10.72
N LYS A 105 14.23 4.57 12.04
CA LYS A 105 13.20 4.91 13.04
C LYS A 105 13.45 6.32 13.54
N PHE A 106 12.40 7.13 13.53
CA PHE A 106 12.38 8.46 14.10
C PHE A 106 11.57 8.47 15.40
N ASP A 107 12.03 9.21 16.39
CA ASP A 107 11.25 9.53 17.58
C ASP A 107 10.15 10.59 17.27
N ALA A 108 9.34 10.92 18.27
CA ALA A 108 8.26 11.90 18.13
C ALA A 108 8.77 13.32 17.75
N SER A 109 10.02 13.63 18.05
CA SER A 109 10.68 14.90 17.72
C SER A 109 11.30 14.89 16.31
N GLY A 110 11.28 13.75 15.63
CA GLY A 110 11.83 13.59 14.28
C GLY A 110 13.33 13.29 14.26
N ASN A 111 13.94 12.86 15.36
CA ASN A 111 15.34 12.45 15.37
C ASN A 111 15.48 10.96 15.07
N VAL A 112 16.48 10.58 14.29
CA VAL A 112 16.78 9.16 14.02
C VAL A 112 17.30 8.49 15.28
N VAL A 113 16.58 7.49 15.78
CA VAL A 113 16.95 6.73 16.97
C VAL A 113 17.39 5.30 16.66
N LYS A 114 17.15 4.81 15.45
CA LYS A 114 17.58 3.49 14.99
C LYS A 114 17.70 3.47 13.45
N SER A 115 18.66 2.65 12.94
CA SER A 115 18.80 2.42 11.50
C SER A 115 19.43 1.06 11.24
N PHE A 116 19.02 0.39 10.15
CA PHE A 116 19.58 -0.91 9.73
C PHE A 116 19.26 -1.22 8.25
N GLY A 117 19.71 -2.39 7.77
CA GLY A 117 19.42 -2.91 6.44
C GLY A 117 20.36 -2.41 5.35
N GLY A 118 21.49 -1.80 5.73
CA GLY A 118 22.50 -1.33 4.75
C GLY A 118 23.02 -2.46 3.87
N GLY A 119 23.09 -2.21 2.56
CA GLY A 119 23.58 -3.15 1.57
C GLY A 119 22.65 -4.32 1.23
N LEU A 120 21.43 -4.41 1.83
CA LEU A 120 20.51 -5.51 1.58
C LEU A 120 19.55 -5.27 0.41
N PHE A 121 19.22 -4.03 0.13
CA PHE A 121 18.14 -3.66 -0.77
C PHE A 121 18.63 -2.94 -2.02
N ILE A 122 17.82 -3.04 -3.08
CA ILE A 122 17.95 -2.21 -4.28
C ILE A 122 16.90 -1.11 -4.30
N PHE A 123 15.64 -1.46 -4.06
CA PHE A 123 14.53 -0.55 -4.24
C PHE A 123 13.46 -0.72 -3.14
N PRO A 124 13.78 -0.31 -1.90
CA PRO A 124 12.81 -0.37 -0.81
C PRO A 124 11.54 0.39 -1.21
N HIS A 125 10.40 -0.31 -1.17
CA HIS A 125 9.14 0.22 -1.69
C HIS A 125 8.06 0.33 -0.61
N LYS A 126 7.96 -0.61 0.31
CA LYS A 126 7.00 -0.57 1.42
C LYS A 126 7.66 -0.95 2.73
N ILE A 127 7.23 -0.32 3.79
CA ILE A 127 7.49 -0.73 5.17
C ILE A 127 6.15 -1.06 5.86
N TYR A 128 6.13 -2.12 6.64
CA TYR A 128 4.98 -2.51 7.45
C TYR A 128 5.46 -2.93 8.85
N LEU A 129 4.72 -2.54 9.87
CA LEU A 129 4.99 -2.90 11.27
C LEU A 129 3.94 -3.89 11.72
N ASP A 130 4.36 -5.12 12.07
CA ASP A 130 3.44 -6.10 12.61
C ASP A 130 3.15 -5.86 14.12
N ARG A 131 2.20 -6.60 14.67
CA ARG A 131 1.77 -6.45 16.06
C ARG A 131 2.85 -6.74 17.09
N ASP A 132 3.85 -7.53 16.70
CA ASP A 132 5.00 -7.86 17.55
C ASP A 132 6.09 -6.78 17.48
N GLY A 133 5.91 -5.77 16.61
CA GLY A 133 6.86 -4.69 16.35
C GLY A 133 7.96 -5.07 15.37
N ASN A 134 7.83 -6.19 14.67
CA ASN A 134 8.75 -6.53 13.61
C ASN A 134 8.54 -5.62 12.41
N VAL A 135 9.63 -5.33 11.72
CA VAL A 135 9.68 -4.44 10.58
C VAL A 135 9.76 -5.26 9.30
N TRP A 136 8.80 -5.09 8.41
CA TRP A 136 8.77 -5.74 7.12
C TRP A 136 9.08 -4.72 6.02
N VAL A 137 9.93 -5.10 5.08
CA VAL A 137 10.30 -4.24 3.95
C VAL A 137 10.15 -5.01 2.65
N ALA A 138 9.39 -4.47 1.70
CA ALA A 138 9.32 -4.98 0.34
C ALA A 138 10.40 -4.31 -0.51
N ASP A 139 11.24 -5.11 -1.16
CA ASP A 139 12.27 -4.69 -2.13
C ASP A 139 11.76 -5.00 -3.54
N GLN A 140 11.18 -3.98 -4.17
CA GLN A 140 10.35 -4.12 -5.35
C GLN A 140 11.05 -4.75 -6.54
N ARG A 141 12.27 -4.36 -6.85
CA ARG A 141 12.97 -4.79 -8.06
C ARG A 141 14.45 -5.09 -7.81
N GLY A 142 15.01 -5.87 -8.70
CA GLY A 142 16.45 -6.01 -8.82
C GLY A 142 17.13 -4.79 -9.44
N PRO A 143 18.46 -4.78 -9.49
CA PRO A 143 19.22 -3.72 -10.16
C PRO A 143 18.92 -3.73 -11.67
N ASN A 144 18.77 -2.57 -12.26
CA ASN A 144 18.68 -2.40 -13.71
C ASN A 144 20.07 -2.48 -14.38
N GLU A 145 20.08 -2.50 -15.71
CA GLU A 145 21.33 -2.63 -16.49
C GLU A 145 22.36 -1.53 -16.18
N ARG A 146 21.92 -0.28 -16.00
CA ARG A 146 22.79 0.84 -15.65
C ARG A 146 23.39 0.67 -14.24
N GLU A 147 22.59 0.23 -13.29
CA GLU A 147 23.03 -0.04 -11.92
C GLU A 147 24.04 -1.20 -11.90
N LEU A 148 23.78 -2.27 -12.66
CA LEU A 148 24.72 -3.40 -12.79
C LEU A 148 26.02 -3.01 -13.49
N ALA A 149 25.96 -2.16 -14.51
CA ALA A 149 27.17 -1.67 -15.18
C ALA A 149 28.07 -0.89 -14.22
N LYS A 150 27.49 -0.13 -13.29
CA LYS A 150 28.24 0.64 -12.28
C LYS A 150 28.58 -0.18 -11.03
N PHE A 151 27.69 -1.07 -10.63
CA PHE A 151 27.79 -1.85 -9.40
C PHE A 151 27.49 -3.34 -9.66
N PRO A 152 28.39 -4.09 -10.30
CA PRO A 152 28.15 -5.48 -10.69
C PRO A 152 27.91 -6.43 -9.51
N GLY A 153 28.38 -6.06 -8.31
CA GLY A 153 28.14 -6.82 -7.06
C GLY A 153 26.70 -6.77 -6.57
N GLU A 154 25.85 -5.91 -7.14
CA GLU A 154 24.43 -5.83 -6.77
C GLU A 154 23.56 -6.91 -7.44
N LYS A 155 24.12 -7.69 -8.38
CA LYS A 155 23.44 -8.83 -8.96
C LYS A 155 23.00 -9.82 -7.88
N GLY A 156 21.75 -10.24 -7.91
CA GLY A 156 21.20 -11.17 -6.94
C GLY A 156 20.50 -10.50 -5.74
N LYS A 157 20.17 -9.21 -5.84
CA LYS A 157 19.31 -8.50 -4.87
C LYS A 157 17.95 -8.12 -5.46
N GLY A 158 17.00 -7.75 -4.60
CA GLY A 158 15.66 -7.33 -5.01
C GLY A 158 14.65 -8.46 -5.18
N HIS A 159 13.42 -8.11 -5.47
CA HIS A 159 12.27 -9.01 -5.61
C HIS A 159 11.97 -9.83 -4.33
N THR A 160 12.20 -9.23 -3.16
CA THR A 160 12.02 -9.90 -1.86
C THR A 160 11.16 -9.08 -0.91
N VAL A 161 10.61 -9.78 0.08
CA VAL A 161 10.05 -9.16 1.29
C VAL A 161 10.83 -9.67 2.48
N VAL A 162 11.42 -8.76 3.24
CA VAL A 162 12.30 -9.09 4.39
C VAL A 162 11.64 -8.67 5.70
N LYS A 163 11.56 -9.60 6.65
CA LYS A 163 11.13 -9.36 8.03
C LYS A 163 12.35 -9.17 8.91
N PHE A 164 12.35 -8.10 9.69
CA PHE A 164 13.36 -7.82 10.70
C PHE A 164 12.74 -7.84 12.09
N SER A 165 13.54 -8.21 13.09
CA SER A 165 13.23 -7.87 14.48
C SER A 165 13.25 -6.35 14.67
N PRO A 166 12.68 -5.81 15.77
CA PRO A 166 12.77 -4.38 16.08
C PRO A 166 14.22 -3.85 16.17
N ASP A 167 15.20 -4.74 16.31
CA ASP A 167 16.62 -4.40 16.37
C ASP A 167 17.39 -4.61 15.08
N GLY A 168 16.69 -4.94 13.98
CA GLY A 168 17.27 -5.03 12.65
C GLY A 168 17.89 -6.39 12.30
N LYS A 169 17.65 -7.44 13.11
CA LYS A 169 18.04 -8.83 12.76
C LYS A 169 17.04 -9.37 11.73
N VAL A 170 17.53 -9.90 10.61
CA VAL A 170 16.70 -10.60 9.63
C VAL A 170 16.11 -11.86 10.26
N LEU A 171 14.79 -12.00 10.23
CA LEU A 171 14.02 -13.11 10.76
C LEU A 171 13.45 -14.01 9.66
N LEU A 172 13.04 -13.43 8.53
CA LEU A 172 12.45 -14.15 7.41
C LEU A 172 12.71 -13.37 6.12
N THR A 173 12.93 -14.09 5.02
CA THR A 173 12.93 -13.52 3.67
C THR A 173 11.99 -14.33 2.80
N LEU A 174 11.04 -13.67 2.14
CA LEU A 174 10.13 -14.23 1.15
C LEU A 174 10.57 -13.82 -0.25
N GLY A 175 10.46 -14.73 -1.20
CA GLY A 175 11.00 -14.59 -2.55
C GLY A 175 12.47 -14.99 -2.63
N LYS A 176 12.99 -15.05 -3.84
CA LYS A 176 14.39 -15.37 -4.15
C LYS A 176 15.10 -14.13 -4.63
N ALA A 177 16.08 -13.67 -3.85
CA ALA A 177 16.79 -12.44 -4.13
C ALA A 177 17.37 -12.42 -5.56
N GLY A 178 17.10 -11.34 -6.28
CA GLY A 178 17.52 -11.13 -7.66
C GLY A 178 16.74 -11.91 -8.73
N VAL A 179 15.66 -12.60 -8.34
CA VAL A 179 14.86 -13.42 -9.26
C VAL A 179 13.39 -13.00 -9.23
N ALA A 180 12.92 -12.43 -10.34
CA ALA A 180 11.49 -12.26 -10.56
C ALA A 180 10.87 -13.60 -10.96
N GLY A 181 9.74 -13.97 -10.36
CA GLY A 181 9.11 -15.27 -10.62
C GLY A 181 7.80 -15.47 -9.86
N ASN A 182 7.43 -16.74 -9.71
CA ASN A 182 6.19 -17.11 -9.05
C ASN A 182 6.44 -17.77 -7.69
N PRO A 183 5.55 -17.55 -6.69
CA PRO A 183 5.56 -18.33 -5.47
C PRO A 183 5.39 -19.85 -5.74
N PRO A 184 5.93 -20.71 -4.88
CA PRO A 184 6.58 -20.38 -3.61
C PRO A 184 8.01 -19.86 -3.73
N ASP A 185 8.68 -20.02 -4.88
CA ASP A 185 10.13 -19.86 -5.00
C ASP A 185 10.58 -18.40 -5.17
N ALA A 186 9.76 -17.58 -5.82
CA ALA A 186 10.12 -16.19 -6.13
C ALA A 186 8.90 -15.27 -6.03
N LEU A 187 9.15 -13.96 -6.05
CA LEU A 187 8.17 -12.88 -6.15
C LEU A 187 8.47 -12.03 -7.39
N THR A 188 7.45 -11.36 -7.91
CA THR A 188 7.63 -10.41 -9.01
C THR A 188 7.18 -9.02 -8.60
N GLU A 189 8.14 -8.10 -8.47
CA GLU A 189 7.87 -6.70 -8.12
C GLU A 189 6.93 -6.56 -6.90
N PRO A 190 7.33 -7.05 -5.69
CA PRO A 190 6.51 -6.89 -4.50
C PRO A 190 6.35 -5.41 -4.16
N THR A 191 5.12 -4.93 -4.17
CA THR A 191 4.78 -3.51 -3.94
C THR A 191 4.43 -3.22 -2.49
N SER A 192 3.80 -4.19 -1.80
CA SER A 192 3.42 -4.04 -0.40
C SER A 192 3.41 -5.37 0.33
N VAL A 193 3.44 -5.29 1.65
CA VAL A 193 3.28 -6.42 2.57
C VAL A 193 2.36 -6.03 3.72
N LEU A 194 1.50 -6.96 4.12
CA LEU A 194 0.56 -6.83 5.23
C LEU A 194 0.52 -8.14 6.00
N VAL A 195 0.49 -8.09 7.33
CA VAL A 195 0.28 -9.27 8.18
C VAL A 195 -1.09 -9.17 8.84
N ALA A 196 -1.95 -10.14 8.54
CA ALA A 196 -3.27 -10.21 9.13
C ALA A 196 -3.22 -10.50 10.64
N PRO A 197 -4.29 -10.21 11.40
CA PRO A 197 -4.36 -10.55 12.82
C PRO A 197 -4.10 -12.02 13.16
N GLY A 198 -4.45 -12.94 12.25
CA GLY A 198 -4.19 -14.38 12.38
C GLY A 198 -2.75 -14.79 12.08
N GLY A 199 -1.93 -13.88 11.57
CA GLY A 199 -0.53 -14.11 11.21
C GLY A 199 -0.29 -14.37 9.73
N ASP A 200 -1.32 -14.60 8.91
CA ASP A 200 -1.16 -14.77 7.48
C ASP A 200 -0.57 -13.50 6.85
N ILE A 201 0.36 -13.70 5.91
CA ILE A 201 1.10 -12.63 5.24
C ILE A 201 0.51 -12.46 3.84
N PHE A 202 0.18 -11.23 3.49
CA PHE A 202 -0.28 -10.85 2.15
C PHE A 202 0.76 -9.96 1.49
N ILE A 203 1.13 -10.28 0.26
CA ILE A 203 2.08 -9.51 -0.56
C ILE A 203 1.39 -9.15 -1.86
N SER A 204 1.33 -7.84 -2.17
CA SER A 204 0.92 -7.39 -3.50
C SER A 204 2.12 -7.38 -4.44
N GLU A 205 1.91 -7.82 -5.68
CA GLU A 205 2.96 -7.99 -6.69
C GLU A 205 2.54 -7.39 -8.04
N GLY A 206 3.48 -6.79 -8.76
CA GLY A 206 3.27 -6.30 -10.12
C GLY A 206 3.14 -4.79 -10.24
N HIS A 207 4.23 -4.06 -10.07
CA HIS A 207 4.27 -2.60 -10.24
C HIS A 207 4.12 -2.16 -11.71
N SER A 208 4.60 -2.95 -12.64
CA SER A 208 4.63 -2.64 -14.08
C SER A 208 3.26 -2.71 -14.77
N GLY A 209 2.21 -3.17 -14.07
CA GLY A 209 0.87 -3.37 -14.63
C GLY A 209 0.10 -2.11 -15.03
N GLN A 210 0.55 -0.91 -14.59
CA GLN A 210 -0.16 0.35 -14.87
C GLN A 210 0.02 0.89 -16.29
N ALA A 211 1.02 0.42 -17.02
CA ALA A 211 1.23 0.85 -18.39
C ALA A 211 0.04 0.42 -19.28
N GLU A 212 -0.44 1.31 -20.14
CA GLU A 212 -1.57 1.01 -21.05
C GLU A 212 -1.27 -0.20 -21.94
N ASN A 213 -0.02 -0.33 -22.38
CA ASN A 213 0.48 -1.41 -23.21
C ASN A 213 1.14 -2.55 -22.41
N ALA A 214 0.81 -2.69 -21.12
CA ALA A 214 1.33 -3.79 -20.31
C ALA A 214 1.03 -5.15 -20.99
N SER A 215 2.07 -6.00 -21.06
CA SER A 215 1.92 -7.35 -21.62
C SER A 215 0.83 -8.11 -20.86
N PRO A 216 0.00 -8.93 -21.54
CA PRO A 216 -0.98 -9.79 -20.87
C PRO A 216 -0.37 -10.72 -19.80
N ASN A 217 0.93 -10.98 -19.87
CA ASN A 217 1.66 -11.80 -18.91
C ASN A 217 2.24 -10.99 -17.73
N THR A 218 2.01 -9.68 -17.69
CA THR A 218 2.46 -8.84 -16.57
C THR A 218 1.78 -9.28 -15.28
N VAL A 219 2.58 -9.48 -14.24
CA VAL A 219 2.07 -9.88 -12.94
C VAL A 219 1.24 -8.75 -12.32
N ALA A 220 0.08 -9.10 -11.77
CA ALA A 220 -0.76 -8.22 -10.96
C ALA A 220 -1.60 -9.10 -10.03
N ARG A 221 -1.07 -9.42 -8.85
CA ARG A 221 -1.68 -10.40 -7.94
C ARG A 221 -1.43 -10.07 -6.47
N ILE A 222 -2.13 -10.78 -5.62
CA ILE A 222 -1.86 -10.86 -4.18
C ILE A 222 -1.42 -12.29 -3.86
N SER A 223 -0.28 -12.45 -3.20
CA SER A 223 0.23 -13.74 -2.75
C SER A 223 0.08 -13.85 -1.24
N LYS A 224 -0.51 -14.97 -0.79
CA LYS A 224 -0.80 -15.27 0.60
C LYS A 224 0.14 -16.36 1.12
N PHE A 225 0.74 -16.11 2.29
CA PHE A 225 1.64 -17.04 2.99
C PHE A 225 1.19 -17.21 4.43
N THR A 226 1.58 -18.33 5.05
CA THR A 226 1.45 -18.52 6.50
C THR A 226 2.40 -17.58 7.25
N LYS A 227 2.21 -17.43 8.56
CA LYS A 227 3.10 -16.69 9.46
C LYS A 227 4.57 -17.14 9.40
N ASP A 228 4.80 -18.40 9.03
CA ASP A 228 6.13 -19.02 8.93
C ASP A 228 6.69 -18.95 7.50
N GLY A 229 6.02 -18.22 6.59
CA GLY A 229 6.46 -17.99 5.22
C GLY A 229 6.17 -19.13 4.23
N LYS A 230 5.32 -20.09 4.57
CA LYS A 230 4.89 -21.13 3.63
C LYS A 230 3.81 -20.56 2.71
N PHE A 231 3.98 -20.74 1.41
CA PHE A 231 3.01 -20.31 0.41
C PHE A 231 1.68 -21.05 0.57
N ILE A 232 0.59 -20.30 0.51
CA ILE A 232 -0.79 -20.81 0.57
C ILE A 232 -1.39 -20.77 -0.83
N LYS A 233 -1.50 -19.58 -1.41
CA LYS A 233 -2.08 -19.33 -2.74
C LYS A 233 -1.75 -17.93 -3.24
N SER A 234 -2.00 -17.69 -4.53
CA SER A 234 -2.11 -16.35 -5.10
C SER A 234 -3.49 -16.16 -5.72
N PHE A 235 -3.95 -14.92 -5.78
CA PHE A 235 -5.19 -14.53 -6.45
C PHE A 235 -5.02 -13.19 -7.15
N GLY A 236 -5.84 -12.98 -8.18
CA GLY A 236 -5.75 -11.83 -9.07
C GLY A 236 -4.87 -12.08 -10.28
N LYS A 237 -5.05 -11.24 -11.29
CA LYS A 237 -4.29 -11.19 -12.55
C LYS A 237 -4.40 -9.78 -13.13
N LEU A 238 -3.63 -9.49 -14.18
CA LEU A 238 -3.75 -8.25 -14.91
C LEU A 238 -5.15 -8.11 -15.53
N GLY A 239 -5.81 -6.98 -15.25
CA GLY A 239 -7.13 -6.68 -15.77
C GLY A 239 -7.85 -5.60 -14.98
N SER A 240 -9.12 -5.36 -15.31
CA SER A 240 -9.98 -4.33 -14.70
C SER A 240 -11.29 -4.86 -14.13
N GLY A 241 -11.56 -6.16 -14.24
CA GLY A 241 -12.73 -6.80 -13.65
C GLY A 241 -12.62 -6.94 -12.13
N PRO A 242 -13.69 -7.44 -11.46
CA PRO A 242 -13.66 -7.79 -10.05
C PRO A 242 -12.58 -8.84 -9.74
N GLY A 243 -11.70 -8.56 -8.78
CA GLY A 243 -10.58 -9.44 -8.43
C GLY A 243 -9.41 -9.42 -9.42
N GLU A 244 -9.47 -8.60 -10.47
CA GLU A 244 -8.34 -8.31 -11.36
C GLU A 244 -7.70 -6.98 -10.96
N PHE A 245 -6.41 -6.78 -11.26
CA PHE A 245 -5.66 -5.60 -10.83
C PHE A 245 -4.84 -5.00 -11.98
N ARG A 246 -4.61 -3.67 -11.88
CA ARG A 246 -3.53 -2.97 -12.59
C ARG A 246 -2.67 -2.26 -11.58
N THR A 247 -1.56 -2.86 -11.20
CA THR A 247 -0.69 -2.39 -10.12
C THR A 247 -1.41 -2.37 -8.77
N PRO A 248 -1.57 -3.52 -8.12
CA PRO A 248 -1.99 -3.58 -6.72
C PRO A 248 -0.84 -3.02 -5.86
N HIS A 249 -0.91 -1.70 -5.57
CA HIS A 249 0.24 -0.93 -5.11
C HIS A 249 0.42 -0.95 -3.60
N ASP A 250 -0.68 -0.99 -2.84
CA ASP A 250 -0.64 -1.04 -1.38
C ASP A 250 -1.80 -1.86 -0.81
N LEU A 251 -1.63 -2.31 0.42
CA LEU A 251 -2.58 -3.16 1.15
C LEU A 251 -2.89 -2.58 2.53
N ALA A 252 -4.17 -2.62 2.91
CA ALA A 252 -4.60 -2.42 4.29
C ALA A 252 -5.66 -3.46 4.66
N MET A 253 -5.88 -3.65 5.96
CA MET A 253 -6.93 -4.54 6.46
C MET A 253 -7.71 -3.84 7.56
N ASP A 254 -9.02 -3.99 7.55
CA ASP A 254 -9.87 -3.45 8.59
C ASP A 254 -10.07 -4.41 9.77
N SER A 255 -10.81 -3.96 10.78
CA SER A 255 -11.12 -4.76 11.97
C SER A 255 -11.99 -6.00 11.70
N GLN A 256 -12.64 -6.05 10.54
CA GLN A 256 -13.43 -7.21 10.09
C GLN A 256 -12.60 -8.23 9.30
N GLY A 257 -11.33 -7.94 9.07
CA GLY A 257 -10.43 -8.79 8.28
C GLY A 257 -10.63 -8.65 6.77
N ARG A 258 -11.31 -7.59 6.29
CA ARG A 258 -11.42 -7.30 4.86
C ARG A 258 -10.12 -6.67 4.36
N LEU A 259 -9.66 -7.15 3.22
CA LEU A 259 -8.45 -6.67 2.55
C LEU A 259 -8.80 -5.53 1.59
N PHE A 260 -8.19 -4.38 1.78
CA PHE A 260 -8.30 -3.20 0.93
C PHE A 260 -7.05 -3.12 0.05
N VAL A 261 -7.24 -3.19 -1.25
CA VAL A 261 -6.18 -3.18 -2.25
C VAL A 261 -6.22 -1.85 -3.00
N ALA A 262 -5.14 -1.08 -2.90
CA ALA A 262 -4.93 0.10 -3.73
C ALA A 262 -4.61 -0.33 -5.17
N ASP A 263 -5.63 -0.51 -5.99
CA ASP A 263 -5.53 -0.92 -7.39
C ASP A 263 -5.28 0.33 -8.27
N ARG A 264 -4.03 0.84 -8.18
CA ARG A 264 -3.62 2.15 -8.66
C ARG A 264 -3.88 2.37 -10.14
N GLY A 265 -3.51 1.42 -10.99
CA GLY A 265 -3.69 1.52 -12.43
C GLY A 265 -5.16 1.53 -12.87
N ASN A 266 -6.06 0.99 -12.06
CA ASN A 266 -7.51 1.02 -12.27
C ASN A 266 -8.22 2.15 -11.51
N MET A 267 -7.49 3.03 -10.83
CA MET A 267 -8.03 4.19 -10.11
C MET A 267 -9.15 3.81 -9.13
N ARG A 268 -8.92 2.75 -8.34
CA ARG A 268 -9.91 2.24 -7.39
C ARG A 268 -9.24 1.57 -6.19
N ILE A 269 -9.98 1.45 -5.11
CA ILE A 269 -9.72 0.50 -4.05
C ILE A 269 -10.63 -0.69 -4.27
N GLN A 270 -10.10 -1.90 -4.33
CA GLN A 270 -10.89 -3.12 -4.26
C GLN A 270 -10.90 -3.65 -2.82
N ILE A 271 -12.05 -4.14 -2.39
CA ILE A 271 -12.26 -4.75 -1.08
C ILE A 271 -12.51 -6.23 -1.30
N LEU A 272 -11.68 -7.06 -0.69
CA LEU A 272 -11.72 -8.51 -0.82
C LEU A 272 -11.81 -9.16 0.57
N ASP A 273 -12.24 -10.42 0.63
CA ASP A 273 -11.95 -11.23 1.80
C ASP A 273 -10.51 -11.76 1.77
N GLN A 274 -10.10 -12.45 2.83
CA GLN A 274 -8.73 -12.98 2.93
C GLN A 274 -8.45 -14.17 2.01
N ASP A 275 -9.44 -14.63 1.29
CA ASP A 275 -9.33 -15.69 0.28
C ASP A 275 -9.36 -15.16 -1.15
N GLY A 276 -9.46 -13.84 -1.31
CA GLY A 276 -9.43 -13.15 -2.58
C GLY A 276 -10.79 -13.01 -3.25
N LYS A 277 -11.89 -13.32 -2.54
CA LYS A 277 -13.23 -13.09 -3.04
C LYS A 277 -13.54 -11.60 -3.05
N TYR A 278 -13.95 -11.09 -4.19
CA TYR A 278 -14.38 -9.71 -4.36
C TYR A 278 -15.63 -9.41 -3.53
N LEU A 279 -15.61 -8.31 -2.79
CA LEU A 279 -16.71 -7.81 -1.96
C LEU A 279 -17.27 -6.48 -2.47
N ALA A 280 -16.39 -5.53 -2.80
CA ALA A 280 -16.77 -4.20 -3.27
C ALA A 280 -15.59 -3.47 -3.94
N GLU A 281 -15.88 -2.32 -4.57
CA GLU A 281 -14.86 -1.38 -5.02
C GLU A 281 -15.25 0.07 -4.72
N TRP A 282 -14.23 0.93 -4.53
CA TRP A 282 -14.39 2.35 -4.29
C TRP A 282 -13.51 3.17 -5.23
N LYS A 283 -14.12 4.08 -5.99
CA LYS A 283 -13.45 4.97 -6.96
C LYS A 283 -13.29 6.41 -6.43
N GLN A 284 -14.02 6.78 -5.39
CA GLN A 284 -14.06 8.13 -4.83
C GLN A 284 -12.76 8.57 -4.12
N PHE A 285 -11.76 7.70 -4.05
CA PHE A 285 -10.44 7.98 -3.50
C PHE A 285 -9.38 8.34 -4.55
N SER A 286 -9.79 8.53 -5.81
CA SER A 286 -8.90 8.85 -6.93
C SER A 286 -7.99 7.68 -7.32
N ARG A 287 -6.70 7.96 -7.59
CA ARG A 287 -5.67 7.00 -8.00
C ARG A 287 -4.83 6.55 -6.79
N PRO A 288 -5.25 5.49 -6.06
CA PRO A 288 -4.66 5.15 -4.78
C PRO A 288 -3.24 4.60 -4.94
N SER A 289 -2.24 5.32 -4.43
CA SER A 289 -0.86 4.85 -4.28
C SER A 289 -0.65 4.18 -2.93
N GLY A 290 -1.06 4.84 -1.84
CA GLY A 290 -0.96 4.32 -0.48
C GLY A 290 -2.32 4.21 0.19
N VAL A 291 -2.48 3.21 1.05
CA VAL A 291 -3.68 3.01 1.86
C VAL A 291 -3.31 2.65 3.30
N TYR A 292 -3.98 3.28 4.25
CA TYR A 292 -3.82 3.03 5.68
C TYR A 292 -5.18 3.08 6.38
N ILE A 293 -5.42 2.15 7.30
CA ILE A 293 -6.66 2.11 8.09
C ILE A 293 -6.34 2.24 9.57
N ARG A 294 -7.02 3.18 10.24
CA ARG A 294 -6.94 3.38 11.69
C ARG A 294 -8.26 3.90 12.23
N ASN A 295 -8.76 3.30 13.32
CA ASN A 295 -9.97 3.75 14.02
C ASN A 295 -11.16 3.99 13.07
N ASP A 296 -11.48 3.00 12.21
CA ASP A 296 -12.55 3.05 11.22
C ASP A 296 -12.44 4.16 10.16
N LEU A 297 -11.31 4.83 10.10
CA LEU A 297 -10.96 5.76 9.03
C LEU A 297 -9.96 5.12 8.06
N ILE A 298 -10.17 5.41 6.79
CA ILE A 298 -9.26 5.06 5.71
C ILE A 298 -8.57 6.33 5.19
N TYR A 299 -7.27 6.25 5.03
CA TYR A 299 -6.40 7.29 4.50
C TYR A 299 -5.81 6.79 3.20
N VAL A 300 -6.03 7.53 2.13
CA VAL A 300 -5.63 7.12 0.78
C VAL A 300 -4.81 8.21 0.13
N ALA A 301 -3.57 7.88 -0.18
CA ALA A 301 -2.64 8.77 -0.87
C ALA A 301 -2.75 8.62 -2.38
N ASP A 302 -2.82 9.73 -3.10
CA ASP A 302 -2.74 9.84 -4.54
C ASP A 302 -1.56 10.73 -4.91
N SER A 303 -0.51 10.14 -5.43
CA SER A 303 0.73 10.83 -5.81
C SER A 303 0.87 11.09 -7.31
N GLU A 304 0.02 10.51 -8.14
CA GLU A 304 0.28 10.40 -9.57
C GLU A 304 -0.76 11.08 -10.49
N SER A 305 -2.00 11.32 -10.02
CA SER A 305 -3.05 11.90 -10.86
C SER A 305 -2.57 13.17 -11.57
N ASN A 306 -2.67 13.17 -12.90
CA ASN A 306 -2.25 14.24 -13.81
C ASN A 306 -0.76 14.63 -13.76
N GLY A 307 0.06 13.94 -12.97
CA GLY A 307 1.51 14.12 -12.96
C GLY A 307 2.26 13.00 -13.67
N VAL A 308 1.80 11.76 -13.48
CA VAL A 308 2.35 10.55 -14.12
C VAL A 308 1.35 9.95 -15.10
N ALA A 309 0.08 9.91 -14.71
CA ALA A 309 -0.98 9.36 -15.54
C ALA A 309 -2.19 10.30 -15.59
N PRO A 310 -2.85 10.40 -16.77
CA PRO A 310 -4.07 11.20 -16.91
C PRO A 310 -5.16 10.74 -15.94
N HIS A 311 -5.75 11.69 -15.23
CA HIS A 311 -6.95 11.51 -14.40
C HIS A 311 -7.74 12.82 -14.37
N PRO A 312 -8.38 13.19 -15.50
CA PRO A 312 -9.01 14.49 -15.67
C PRO A 312 -9.99 14.84 -14.54
N GLY A 313 -9.89 16.06 -14.03
CA GLY A 313 -10.74 16.57 -12.96
C GLY A 313 -10.30 16.18 -11.54
N TRP A 314 -9.40 15.22 -11.38
CA TRP A 314 -8.89 14.84 -10.05
C TRP A 314 -7.60 15.57 -9.69
N LYS A 315 -7.43 15.85 -8.39
CA LYS A 315 -6.22 16.46 -7.82
C LYS A 315 -5.55 15.51 -6.84
N ARG A 316 -4.21 15.51 -6.85
CA ARG A 316 -3.37 14.73 -5.93
C ARG A 316 -3.54 15.16 -4.48
N GLY A 317 -3.14 14.28 -3.56
CA GLY A 317 -3.17 14.51 -2.13
C GLY A 317 -3.65 13.30 -1.35
N ILE A 318 -3.92 13.47 -0.06
CA ILE A 318 -4.40 12.38 0.81
C ILE A 318 -5.90 12.59 1.06
N ARG A 319 -6.71 11.59 0.70
CA ARG A 319 -8.14 11.55 1.00
C ARG A 319 -8.40 10.73 2.24
N ILE A 320 -9.28 11.23 3.10
CA ILE A 320 -9.61 10.59 4.37
C ILE A 320 -11.11 10.31 4.38
N GLY A 321 -11.47 9.05 4.58
CA GLY A 321 -12.86 8.60 4.55
C GLY A 321 -13.18 7.59 5.63
N ARG A 322 -14.42 7.06 5.58
CA ARG A 322 -14.89 6.04 6.51
C ARG A 322 -14.76 4.64 5.91
N VAL A 323 -14.24 3.70 6.68
CA VAL A 323 -14.15 2.28 6.29
C VAL A 323 -15.54 1.64 6.12
N LYS A 324 -16.56 2.17 6.83
CA LYS A 324 -17.92 1.61 6.83
C LYS A 324 -18.58 1.67 5.44
N ASP A 325 -18.43 2.80 4.75
CA ASP A 325 -19.19 3.12 3.54
C ASP A 325 -18.37 3.79 2.43
N GLY A 326 -17.07 4.04 2.66
CA GLY A 326 -16.20 4.70 1.70
C GLY A 326 -16.47 6.20 1.54
N SER A 327 -17.31 6.82 2.36
CA SER A 327 -17.57 8.27 2.28
C SER A 327 -16.29 9.06 2.54
N VAL A 328 -15.88 9.93 1.62
CA VAL A 328 -14.70 10.79 1.77
C VAL A 328 -15.09 12.06 2.50
N MET A 329 -14.37 12.39 3.57
CA MET A 329 -14.70 13.50 4.48
C MET A 329 -13.72 14.66 4.38
N TYR A 330 -12.43 14.35 4.17
CA TYR A 330 -11.35 15.35 4.19
C TYR A 330 -10.37 15.08 3.06
N ARG A 331 -9.67 16.12 2.63
CA ARG A 331 -8.55 16.01 1.70
C ARG A 331 -7.41 16.91 2.13
N ILE A 332 -6.22 16.34 2.29
CA ILE A 332 -4.97 17.09 2.42
C ILE A 332 -4.45 17.27 0.98
N PRO A 333 -4.39 18.51 0.47
CA PRO A 333 -3.96 18.76 -0.90
C PRO A 333 -2.45 18.53 -1.09
N ASP A 334 -2.03 18.25 -2.31
CA ASP A 334 -0.64 18.37 -2.73
C ASP A 334 -0.32 19.88 -2.89
N PRO A 335 0.63 20.43 -2.13
CA PRO A 335 0.94 21.86 -2.23
C PRO A 335 1.76 22.21 -3.47
N LEU A 336 2.40 21.23 -4.10
CA LEU A 336 3.35 21.46 -5.17
C LEU A 336 2.72 21.30 -6.56
N GLU A 337 1.77 20.37 -6.71
CA GLU A 337 1.14 19.98 -7.99
C GLU A 337 2.16 19.83 -9.14
N MET A 338 3.36 19.35 -8.82
CA MET A 338 4.49 19.23 -9.75
C MET A 338 4.24 18.17 -10.82
N GLN A 339 5.00 18.24 -11.90
CA GLN A 339 5.12 17.11 -12.83
C GLN A 339 5.75 15.90 -12.14
N GLY A 340 5.30 14.70 -12.49
CA GLY A 340 5.72 13.47 -11.83
C GLY A 340 4.96 13.23 -10.52
N THR A 341 5.62 12.59 -9.55
CA THR A 341 5.05 12.28 -8.24
C THR A 341 5.42 13.38 -7.24
N SER A 342 4.48 14.15 -6.73
CA SER A 342 4.75 15.21 -5.76
C SER A 342 4.05 15.05 -4.42
N ALA A 343 2.86 14.53 -4.40
CA ALA A 343 2.15 14.22 -3.16
C ALA A 343 2.65 12.93 -2.49
N ALA A 344 2.11 12.64 -1.32
CA ALA A 344 2.36 11.38 -0.64
C ALA A 344 2.02 10.18 -1.51
N GLU A 345 2.95 9.25 -1.62
CA GLU A 345 2.75 7.94 -2.24
C GLU A 345 2.45 6.89 -1.17
N GLY A 346 3.15 6.93 -0.04
CA GLY A 346 2.82 6.15 1.15
C GLY A 346 2.17 6.99 2.23
N VAL A 347 1.36 6.38 3.07
CA VAL A 347 0.65 7.06 4.16
C VAL A 347 0.62 6.22 5.42
N ALA A 348 0.80 6.86 6.59
CA ALA A 348 0.63 6.26 7.90
C ALA A 348 0.06 7.29 8.89
N VAL A 349 -0.55 6.83 10.00
CA VAL A 349 -1.25 7.72 10.93
C VAL A 349 -0.90 7.36 12.37
N ASP A 350 -0.43 8.32 13.15
CA ASP A 350 -0.05 8.12 14.54
C ASP A 350 -1.27 8.06 15.51
N ALA A 351 -1.00 7.80 16.78
CA ALA A 351 -2.06 7.68 17.80
C ALA A 351 -2.82 8.98 18.04
N LYS A 352 -2.23 10.12 17.71
CA LYS A 352 -2.86 11.45 17.84
C LYS A 352 -3.66 11.84 16.59
N GLY A 353 -3.63 11.01 15.54
CA GLY A 353 -4.30 11.28 14.27
C GLY A 353 -3.47 12.17 13.32
N ASN A 354 -2.19 12.42 13.61
CA ASN A 354 -1.33 13.08 12.64
C ASN A 354 -1.02 12.11 11.50
N VAL A 355 -1.04 12.62 10.27
CA VAL A 355 -0.80 11.87 9.05
C VAL A 355 0.64 12.09 8.59
N TYR A 356 1.32 11.01 8.22
CA TYR A 356 2.66 11.05 7.65
C TYR A 356 2.61 10.55 6.21
N GLY A 357 3.09 11.37 5.29
CA GLY A 357 3.21 11.07 3.87
C GLY A 357 4.65 10.80 3.47
N GLY A 358 4.91 9.69 2.82
CA GLY A 358 6.20 9.43 2.16
C GLY A 358 6.14 9.90 0.72
N GLU A 359 7.04 10.82 0.32
CA GLU A 359 6.98 11.49 -0.97
C GLU A 359 8.20 11.13 -1.84
N VAL A 360 7.93 10.60 -3.02
CA VAL A 360 8.97 10.11 -3.95
C VAL A 360 9.65 11.28 -4.64
N GLY A 361 8.92 12.14 -5.32
CA GLY A 361 9.49 13.26 -6.08
C GLY A 361 10.24 14.26 -5.20
N PRO A 362 9.60 14.80 -4.14
CA PRO A 362 10.26 15.72 -3.22
C PRO A 362 11.32 15.06 -2.32
N ARG A 363 11.38 13.73 -2.25
CA ARG A 363 12.31 12.97 -1.41
C ARG A 363 12.20 13.35 0.08
N GLN A 364 10.99 13.33 0.62
CA GLN A 364 10.75 13.78 1.98
C GLN A 364 9.66 12.99 2.67
N VAL A 365 9.59 13.15 3.99
CA VAL A 365 8.41 12.86 4.77
C VAL A 365 7.67 14.17 5.00
N ALA A 366 6.38 14.22 4.69
CA ALA A 366 5.48 15.29 5.11
C ALA A 366 4.69 14.82 6.33
N LYS A 367 4.66 15.62 7.38
CA LYS A 367 3.82 15.42 8.56
C LYS A 367 2.67 16.41 8.53
N HIS A 368 1.46 15.92 8.61
CA HIS A 368 0.25 16.73 8.65
C HIS A 368 -0.35 16.60 10.05
N VAL A 369 -0.27 17.70 10.80
CA VAL A 369 -0.74 17.77 12.19
C VAL A 369 -2.22 18.12 12.20
N LYS A 370 -3.02 17.29 12.85
CA LYS A 370 -4.46 17.53 13.00
C LYS A 370 -4.70 18.73 13.90
N GLN A 371 -5.55 19.64 13.43
CA GLN A 371 -5.97 20.84 14.16
C GLN A 371 -7.23 20.60 14.97
#